data_766f6e7b57ce755bcccfa9e3158c220c
#
_entry.id   766f6e7b57ce755bcccfa9e3158c220c
#
_cell.length_a   1.000
_cell.length_b   1.000
_cell.length_c   1.000
_cell.angle_alpha   90.00
_cell.angle_beta   90.00
_cell.angle_gamma   90.00
#
_symmetry.space_group_name_H-M   'P 1'
#
loop_
_entity.id
_entity.type
_entity.pdbx_description
1 polymer ?
#
loop_
_entity_poly.entity_id
_entity_poly.type
_entity_poly.pdbx_seq_one_letter_code
_entity_poly.pdbx_strand_id
1 'polypeptide(L)'
;KGYFALRKELKKYPIDAVITSGGFVSVSACLYALRKKIPLFLLEENVVVGSFNQMMYPFCRKMFLAYKIDGYSKKSVLSGIPLRPQRYSFEKESYDVLIIGGSLGSKVLCDLASTVSKTYKTCLIAGRYAKETGENDNLTVIEFSKDIYSLMASSKVIIARAGAATTAEIFYINKPLICIPSMKTKKNHQYYNAKYFSERNACTLCLENDAKKHILSHIQNLLENDNLRVNMLTAQRKLVQPEAADLILREIKESIS
;
A
#
# COMPACT_ATOMS: atom_id res chain seq x y z
N LYS A 1 -21.54 16.10 -14.90
CA LYS A 1 -21.19 17.34 -14.17
C LYS A 1 -19.68 17.43 -13.90
N GLY A 2 -19.02 16.39 -13.38
CA GLY A 2 -17.58 16.38 -13.04
C GLY A 2 -16.66 16.72 -14.22
N TYR A 3 -16.91 16.18 -15.43
CA TYR A 3 -16.12 16.48 -16.62
C TYR A 3 -16.12 17.97 -16.98
N PHE A 4 -17.29 18.64 -16.96
CA PHE A 4 -17.39 20.05 -17.32
C PHE A 4 -16.70 20.95 -16.29
N ALA A 5 -16.81 20.62 -15.00
CA ALA A 5 -16.10 21.34 -13.94
C ALA A 5 -14.58 21.20 -14.10
N LEU A 6 -14.09 19.98 -14.29
CA LEU A 6 -12.68 19.71 -14.54
C LEU A 6 -12.17 20.45 -15.80
N ARG A 7 -12.92 20.37 -16.92
CA ARG A 7 -12.55 21.06 -18.17
C ARG A 7 -12.42 22.56 -17.99
N LYS A 8 -13.31 23.20 -17.21
CA LYS A 8 -13.25 24.65 -16.93
C LYS A 8 -11.96 24.99 -16.18
N GLU A 9 -11.59 24.15 -15.21
CA GLU A 9 -10.40 24.37 -14.41
C GLU A 9 -9.10 24.13 -15.21
N LEU A 10 -9.01 23.01 -15.90
CA LEU A 10 -7.82 22.62 -16.66
C LEU A 10 -7.49 23.54 -17.85
N LYS A 11 -8.49 24.31 -18.37
CA LYS A 11 -8.23 25.33 -19.40
C LYS A 11 -7.31 26.46 -18.94
N LYS A 12 -7.12 26.63 -17.64
CA LYS A 12 -6.29 27.68 -17.06
C LYS A 12 -4.79 27.32 -17.06
N TYR A 13 -4.45 26.07 -17.33
CA TYR A 13 -3.09 25.55 -17.22
C TYR A 13 -2.67 24.84 -18.50
N PRO A 14 -1.39 24.95 -18.90
CA PRO A 14 -0.81 24.06 -19.89
C PRO A 14 -0.71 22.65 -19.30
N ILE A 15 -1.22 21.64 -20.01
CA ILE A 15 -1.20 20.24 -19.58
C ILE A 15 -0.48 19.43 -20.64
N ASP A 16 0.72 18.96 -20.32
CA ASP A 16 1.55 18.19 -21.22
C ASP A 16 1.29 16.69 -21.13
N ALA A 17 0.84 16.20 -19.96
CA ALA A 17 0.55 14.80 -19.72
C ALA A 17 -0.53 14.62 -18.62
N VAL A 18 -1.24 13.50 -18.67
CA VAL A 18 -2.17 13.08 -17.60
C VAL A 18 -1.73 11.72 -17.10
N ILE A 19 -1.49 11.61 -15.78
CA ILE A 19 -1.25 10.34 -15.09
C ILE A 19 -2.39 10.05 -14.13
N THR A 20 -2.80 8.79 -14.01
CA THR A 20 -3.87 8.37 -13.11
C THR A 20 -3.65 6.96 -12.57
N SER A 21 -4.01 6.75 -11.31
CA SER A 21 -4.04 5.44 -10.65
C SER A 21 -5.41 4.73 -10.76
N GLY A 22 -6.35 5.29 -11.53
CA GLY A 22 -7.67 4.69 -11.75
C GLY A 22 -8.77 5.25 -10.83
N GLY A 23 -9.88 4.54 -10.77
CA GLY A 23 -11.06 4.94 -10.00
C GLY A 23 -11.98 5.93 -10.72
N PHE A 24 -13.11 6.27 -10.09
CA PHE A 24 -14.15 7.11 -10.71
C PHE A 24 -13.71 8.54 -11.02
N VAL A 25 -12.84 9.11 -10.18
CA VAL A 25 -12.33 10.48 -10.36
C VAL A 25 -11.52 10.58 -11.64
N SER A 26 -10.80 9.54 -11.99
CA SER A 26 -9.94 9.47 -13.18
C SER A 26 -10.70 9.53 -14.51
N VAL A 27 -11.99 9.14 -14.54
CA VAL A 27 -12.81 9.12 -15.76
C VAL A 27 -12.81 10.49 -16.44
N SER A 28 -13.06 11.56 -15.68
CA SER A 28 -13.13 12.92 -16.23
C SER A 28 -11.77 13.39 -16.78
N ALA A 29 -10.67 13.07 -16.11
CA ALA A 29 -9.32 13.41 -16.52
C ALA A 29 -8.92 12.63 -17.80
N CYS A 30 -9.20 11.34 -17.86
CA CYS A 30 -8.93 10.52 -19.05
C CYS A 30 -9.73 11.00 -20.27
N LEU A 31 -11.03 11.27 -20.11
CA LEU A 31 -11.85 11.84 -21.20
C LEU A 31 -11.33 13.18 -21.69
N TYR A 32 -10.85 14.03 -20.79
CA TYR A 32 -10.22 15.28 -21.15
C TYR A 32 -8.93 15.06 -21.95
N ALA A 33 -8.04 14.19 -21.46
CA ALA A 33 -6.80 13.85 -22.14
C ALA A 33 -7.04 13.31 -23.56
N LEU A 34 -7.95 12.32 -23.70
CA LEU A 34 -8.26 11.73 -25.01
C LEU A 34 -8.85 12.75 -25.99
N ARG A 35 -9.79 13.61 -25.54
CA ARG A 35 -10.37 14.68 -26.40
C ARG A 35 -9.38 15.75 -26.81
N LYS A 36 -8.40 16.01 -25.97
CA LYS A 36 -7.35 17.02 -26.22
C LYS A 36 -6.09 16.42 -26.83
N LYS A 37 -6.07 15.11 -27.08
CA LYS A 37 -4.90 14.36 -27.57
C LYS A 37 -3.67 14.52 -26.65
N ILE A 38 -3.90 14.72 -25.36
CA ILE A 38 -2.86 14.80 -24.33
C ILE A 38 -2.41 13.37 -24.01
N PRO A 39 -1.11 13.07 -23.94
CA PRO A 39 -0.60 11.77 -23.54
C PRO A 39 -1.16 11.31 -22.20
N LEU A 40 -1.71 10.09 -22.18
CA LEU A 40 -2.30 9.47 -20.98
C LEU A 40 -1.37 8.37 -20.46
N PHE A 41 -1.10 8.41 -19.18
CA PHE A 41 -0.33 7.42 -18.45
C PHE A 41 -1.17 6.81 -17.33
N LEU A 42 -1.02 5.51 -17.12
CA LEU A 42 -1.70 4.78 -16.05
C LEU A 42 -0.69 4.33 -15.00
N LEU A 43 -1.09 4.35 -13.74
CA LEU A 43 -0.35 3.75 -12.64
C LEU A 43 -1.19 2.63 -12.04
N GLU A 44 -0.64 1.42 -11.99
CA GLU A 44 -1.26 0.27 -11.33
C GLU A 44 -0.42 -0.15 -10.14
N GLU A 45 -0.98 0.06 -8.97
CA GLU A 45 -0.30 -0.20 -7.70
C GLU A 45 -0.52 -1.62 -7.17
N ASN A 46 -1.54 -2.32 -7.67
CA ASN A 46 -1.90 -3.65 -7.22
C ASN A 46 -1.31 -4.74 -8.13
N VAL A 47 -1.26 -5.97 -7.62
CA VAL A 47 -0.83 -7.14 -8.41
C VAL A 47 -1.87 -7.61 -9.43
N VAL A 48 -3.09 -7.08 -9.36
CA VAL A 48 -4.17 -7.33 -10.31
C VAL A 48 -4.64 -6.00 -10.87
N VAL A 49 -4.66 -5.88 -12.19
CA VAL A 49 -5.06 -4.64 -12.86
C VAL A 49 -6.52 -4.28 -12.54
N GLY A 50 -6.72 -3.07 -12.05
CA GLY A 50 -8.05 -2.51 -11.79
C GLY A 50 -8.87 -2.41 -13.07
N SER A 51 -10.21 -2.57 -12.97
CA SER A 51 -11.11 -2.56 -14.16
C SER A 51 -10.98 -1.28 -14.98
N PHE A 52 -10.76 -0.14 -14.32
CA PHE A 52 -10.57 1.13 -14.99
C PHE A 52 -9.26 1.16 -15.78
N ASN A 53 -8.14 0.78 -15.17
CA ASN A 53 -6.85 0.72 -15.84
C ASN A 53 -6.88 -0.30 -17.00
N GLN A 54 -7.54 -1.44 -16.81
CA GLN A 54 -7.75 -2.43 -17.88
C GLN A 54 -8.50 -1.84 -19.08
N MET A 55 -9.59 -1.11 -18.83
CA MET A 55 -10.37 -0.43 -19.87
C MET A 55 -9.58 0.67 -20.58
N MET A 56 -8.75 1.41 -19.85
CA MET A 56 -7.99 2.55 -20.39
C MET A 56 -6.63 2.15 -21.00
N TYR A 57 -6.17 0.92 -20.77
CA TYR A 57 -4.88 0.42 -21.27
C TYR A 57 -4.69 0.56 -22.79
N PRO A 58 -5.67 0.28 -23.66
CA PRO A 58 -5.52 0.49 -25.10
C PRO A 58 -5.21 1.93 -25.51
N PHE A 59 -5.70 2.88 -24.71
CA PHE A 59 -5.63 4.32 -24.98
C PHE A 59 -4.45 5.02 -24.29
N CYS A 60 -3.75 4.36 -23.38
CA CYS A 60 -2.61 4.96 -22.72
C CYS A 60 -1.34 4.91 -23.57
N ARG A 61 -0.44 5.84 -23.31
CA ARG A 61 0.92 5.86 -23.85
C ARG A 61 1.77 4.79 -23.19
N LYS A 62 1.78 4.79 -21.84
CA LYS A 62 2.42 3.77 -20.99
C LYS A 62 1.59 3.50 -19.74
N MET A 63 1.75 2.29 -19.19
CA MET A 63 1.23 1.91 -17.88
C MET A 63 2.40 1.54 -16.96
N PHE A 64 2.49 2.22 -15.84
CA PHE A 64 3.47 1.96 -14.79
C PHE A 64 2.91 0.90 -13.86
N LEU A 65 3.65 -0.18 -13.68
CA LEU A 65 3.25 -1.32 -12.85
C LEU A 65 4.09 -1.35 -11.58
N ALA A 66 3.44 -1.48 -10.43
CA ALA A 66 4.15 -1.73 -9.18
C ALA A 66 4.82 -3.11 -9.16
N TYR A 67 4.14 -4.09 -9.75
CA TYR A 67 4.57 -5.48 -9.78
C TYR A 67 4.41 -6.04 -11.20
N LYS A 68 5.22 -7.06 -11.55
CA LYS A 68 5.11 -7.72 -12.85
C LYS A 68 3.73 -8.39 -12.97
N ILE A 69 2.98 -8.02 -14.02
CA ILE A 69 1.67 -8.56 -14.35
C ILE A 69 1.69 -9.08 -15.79
N ASP A 70 1.31 -10.33 -15.98
CA ASP A 70 1.28 -10.94 -17.31
C ASP A 70 0.16 -10.33 -18.18
N GLY A 71 0.39 -10.30 -19.48
CA GLY A 71 -0.55 -9.74 -20.46
C GLY A 71 -0.44 -8.23 -20.70
N TYR A 72 0.40 -7.51 -19.97
CA TYR A 72 0.55 -6.05 -20.07
C TYR A 72 1.97 -5.58 -20.51
N SER A 73 2.73 -6.44 -21.15
CA SER A 73 4.16 -6.15 -21.48
C SER A 73 4.40 -5.07 -22.53
N LYS A 74 3.48 -4.89 -23.51
CA LYS A 74 3.72 -4.03 -24.68
C LYS A 74 3.87 -2.54 -24.37
N LYS A 75 3.10 -2.02 -23.40
CA LYS A 75 3.08 -0.59 -23.03
C LYS A 75 3.39 -0.38 -21.55
N SER A 76 3.92 -1.38 -20.86
CA SER A 76 4.12 -1.30 -19.43
C SER A 76 5.57 -1.20 -19.04
N VAL A 77 5.82 -0.44 -17.99
CA VAL A 77 7.10 -0.28 -17.32
C VAL A 77 6.96 -0.74 -15.88
N LEU A 78 7.83 -1.64 -15.43
CA LEU A 78 7.89 -2.03 -14.03
C LEU A 78 8.58 -0.91 -13.24
N SER A 79 7.79 -0.07 -12.61
CA SER A 79 8.26 1.15 -11.93
C SER A 79 8.31 1.02 -10.42
N GLY A 80 7.53 0.13 -9.83
CA GLY A 80 7.24 0.18 -8.40
C GLY A 80 6.17 1.21 -8.06
N ILE A 81 5.93 1.41 -6.76
CA ILE A 81 5.01 2.41 -6.22
C ILE A 81 5.81 3.66 -5.83
N PRO A 82 5.46 4.86 -6.34
CA PRO A 82 6.11 6.09 -5.93
C PRO A 82 5.78 6.39 -4.47
N LEU A 83 6.77 6.30 -3.61
CA LEU A 83 6.67 6.61 -2.20
C LEU A 83 7.09 8.06 -1.96
N ARG A 84 6.52 8.68 -0.92
CA ARG A 84 7.01 9.99 -0.48
C ARG A 84 8.39 9.81 0.15
N PRO A 85 9.41 10.55 -0.29
CA PRO A 85 10.67 10.56 0.41
C PRO A 85 10.44 11.16 1.80
N GLN A 86 10.58 10.36 2.82
CA GLN A 86 10.47 10.83 4.21
C GLN A 86 11.76 10.50 4.94
N ARG A 87 12.25 11.49 5.67
CA ARG A 87 13.23 11.24 6.73
C ARG A 87 12.45 10.68 7.92
N TYR A 88 12.86 9.55 8.44
CA TYR A 88 12.33 9.00 9.67
C TYR A 88 13.45 8.86 10.69
N SER A 89 13.13 9.12 11.94
CA SER A 89 14.03 8.89 13.05
C SER A 89 13.82 7.47 13.57
N PHE A 90 14.89 6.75 13.74
CA PHE A 90 14.91 5.47 14.44
C PHE A 90 15.91 5.58 15.58
N GLU A 91 15.42 5.76 16.81
CA GLU A 91 16.26 5.78 18.00
C GLU A 91 16.36 4.40 18.62
N LYS A 92 15.23 3.72 18.81
CA LYS A 92 15.15 2.35 19.33
C LYS A 92 13.77 1.72 19.01
N GLU A 93 13.71 0.40 19.12
CA GLU A 93 12.43 -0.31 19.09
C GLU A 93 11.62 0.02 20.35
N SER A 94 10.44 0.60 20.16
CA SER A 94 9.54 1.06 21.22
C SER A 94 8.32 0.17 21.40
N TYR A 95 7.98 -0.59 20.34
CA TYR A 95 6.84 -1.50 20.31
C TYR A 95 7.24 -2.87 19.79
N ASP A 96 6.66 -3.94 20.36
CA ASP A 96 6.80 -5.27 19.79
C ASP A 96 5.96 -5.38 18.51
N VAL A 97 4.74 -4.80 18.51
CA VAL A 97 3.80 -4.87 17.39
C VAL A 97 3.21 -3.50 17.06
N LEU A 98 3.24 -3.14 15.78
CA LEU A 98 2.46 -2.04 15.22
C LEU A 98 1.29 -2.60 14.42
N ILE A 99 0.08 -2.16 14.70
CA ILE A 99 -1.12 -2.53 13.95
C ILE A 99 -1.65 -1.32 13.18
N ILE A 100 -1.78 -1.47 11.85
CA ILE A 100 -2.19 -0.37 10.96
C ILE A 100 -3.57 -0.66 10.38
N GLY A 101 -4.59 0.05 10.86
CA GLY A 101 -5.98 -0.08 10.42
C GLY A 101 -6.27 0.49 9.01
N GLY A 102 -5.31 1.21 8.42
CA GLY A 102 -5.48 1.98 7.18
C GLY A 102 -6.18 3.33 7.43
N SER A 103 -6.32 4.15 6.38
CA SER A 103 -6.86 5.52 6.48
C SER A 103 -8.31 5.61 7.01
N LEU A 104 -9.11 4.60 6.75
CA LEU A 104 -10.49 4.52 7.25
C LEU A 104 -10.62 3.76 8.57
N GLY A 105 -9.53 3.17 9.06
CA GLY A 105 -9.53 2.27 10.18
C GLY A 105 -10.14 0.89 9.85
N SER A 106 -9.96 -0.06 10.77
CA SER A 106 -10.48 -1.42 10.64
C SER A 106 -10.90 -1.96 11.99
N LYS A 107 -12.22 -2.17 12.19
CA LYS A 107 -12.73 -2.74 13.43
C LYS A 107 -12.10 -4.10 13.75
N VAL A 108 -11.91 -4.96 12.75
CA VAL A 108 -11.26 -6.26 12.93
C VAL A 108 -9.84 -6.12 13.50
N LEU A 109 -9.06 -5.14 13.01
CA LEU A 109 -7.71 -4.91 13.53
C LEU A 109 -7.72 -4.25 14.91
N CYS A 110 -8.72 -3.41 15.22
CA CYS A 110 -8.92 -2.88 16.58
C CYS A 110 -9.24 -4.00 17.57
N ASP A 111 -10.15 -4.91 17.21
CA ASP A 111 -10.48 -6.07 18.05
C ASP A 111 -9.26 -6.99 18.25
N LEU A 112 -8.42 -7.15 17.23
CA LEU A 112 -7.17 -7.92 17.36
C LEU A 112 -6.14 -7.21 18.23
N ALA A 113 -6.07 -5.88 18.21
CA ALA A 113 -5.15 -5.11 19.05
C ALA A 113 -5.40 -5.38 20.54
N SER A 114 -6.66 -5.49 20.95
CA SER A 114 -7.03 -5.85 22.34
C SER A 114 -6.59 -7.27 22.73
N THR A 115 -6.46 -8.17 21.76
CA THR A 115 -5.94 -9.52 22.01
C THR A 115 -4.41 -9.53 22.06
N VAL A 116 -3.77 -8.85 21.11
CA VAL A 116 -2.31 -8.80 20.97
C VAL A 116 -1.66 -8.07 22.14
N SER A 117 -2.26 -6.98 22.61
CA SER A 117 -1.74 -6.17 23.71
C SER A 117 -1.78 -6.86 25.09
N LYS A 118 -2.46 -8.00 25.23
CA LYS A 118 -2.37 -8.81 26.45
C LYS A 118 -0.98 -9.45 26.62
N THR A 119 -0.23 -9.61 25.51
CA THR A 119 1.06 -10.31 25.52
C THR A 119 2.20 -9.40 25.05
N TYR A 120 1.94 -8.48 24.10
CA TYR A 120 2.97 -7.69 23.43
C TYR A 120 2.70 -6.19 23.56
N LYS A 121 3.76 -5.41 23.75
CA LYS A 121 3.65 -3.94 23.72
C LYS A 121 3.26 -3.48 22.32
N THR A 122 2.04 -2.97 22.18
CA THR A 122 1.35 -2.76 20.92
C THR A 122 1.05 -1.28 20.69
N CYS A 123 1.30 -0.79 19.48
CA CYS A 123 0.78 0.47 18.97
C CYS A 123 -0.30 0.17 17.92
N LEU A 124 -1.44 0.81 18.01
CA LEU A 124 -2.53 0.69 17.04
C LEU A 124 -2.83 2.04 16.39
N ILE A 125 -2.79 2.08 15.06
CA ILE A 125 -3.34 3.19 14.27
C ILE A 125 -4.76 2.81 13.88
N ALA A 126 -5.72 3.31 14.65
CA ALA A 126 -7.11 2.86 14.62
C ALA A 126 -8.00 3.59 13.59
N GLY A 127 -7.55 4.76 13.09
CA GLY A 127 -8.40 5.63 12.27
C GLY A 127 -9.65 6.05 13.05
N ARG A 128 -10.78 6.06 12.39
CA ARG A 128 -12.06 6.47 12.98
C ARG A 128 -12.52 5.64 14.20
N TYR A 129 -11.92 4.47 14.42
CA TYR A 129 -12.26 3.59 15.55
C TYR A 129 -11.44 3.86 16.81
N ALA A 130 -10.59 4.89 16.84
CA ALA A 130 -9.72 5.17 17.97
C ALA A 130 -10.52 5.38 19.28
N LYS A 131 -11.61 6.11 19.21
CA LYS A 131 -12.48 6.38 20.39
C LYS A 131 -13.25 5.16 20.91
N GLU A 132 -13.41 4.15 20.06
CA GLU A 132 -14.14 2.91 20.41
C GLU A 132 -13.20 1.81 20.91
N THR A 133 -11.89 2.02 20.77
CA THR A 133 -10.88 1.03 21.17
C THR A 133 -10.43 1.34 22.59
N GLY A 134 -10.62 0.39 23.49
CA GLY A 134 -10.16 0.51 24.89
C GLY A 134 -8.63 0.50 24.97
N GLU A 135 -8.08 1.26 25.90
CA GLU A 135 -6.64 1.33 26.20
C GLU A 135 -6.29 0.38 27.34
N ASN A 136 -5.04 -0.06 27.40
CA ASN A 136 -4.45 -0.77 28.53
C ASN A 136 -2.94 -0.45 28.59
N ASP A 137 -2.25 -0.90 29.64
CA ASP A 137 -0.84 -0.58 29.88
C ASP A 137 0.10 -0.94 28.73
N ASN A 138 -0.27 -1.93 27.90
CA ASN A 138 0.49 -2.40 26.74
C ASN A 138 -0.07 -1.93 25.39
N LEU A 139 -1.19 -1.17 25.37
CA LEU A 139 -1.83 -0.71 24.14
C LEU A 139 -1.85 0.81 24.04
N THR A 140 -1.06 1.34 23.12
CA THR A 140 -1.13 2.73 22.69
C THR A 140 -2.04 2.85 21.48
N VAL A 141 -3.11 3.67 21.57
CA VAL A 141 -4.05 3.89 20.47
C VAL A 141 -3.84 5.27 19.86
N ILE A 142 -3.64 5.31 18.55
CA ILE A 142 -3.45 6.54 17.78
C ILE A 142 -4.53 6.61 16.70
N GLU A 143 -5.23 7.72 16.60
CA GLU A 143 -6.22 7.93 15.53
C GLU A 143 -5.53 8.05 14.16
N PHE A 144 -4.53 8.93 14.09
CA PHE A 144 -3.76 9.20 12.87
C PHE A 144 -2.34 9.62 13.22
N SER A 145 -1.36 9.14 12.46
CA SER A 145 0.03 9.59 12.59
C SER A 145 0.50 10.29 11.32
N LYS A 146 1.13 11.47 11.48
CA LYS A 146 1.85 12.15 10.40
C LYS A 146 3.22 11.53 10.16
N ASP A 147 3.76 10.86 11.17
CA ASP A 147 5.07 10.20 11.15
C ASP A 147 4.90 8.67 11.27
N ILE A 148 4.24 8.10 10.26
CA ILE A 148 4.01 6.64 10.18
C ILE A 148 5.31 5.85 10.02
N TYR A 149 6.31 6.42 9.33
CA TYR A 149 7.57 5.75 9.07
C TYR A 149 8.39 5.54 10.34
N SER A 150 8.44 6.54 11.25
CA SER A 150 9.10 6.38 12.55
C SER A 150 8.40 5.32 13.40
N LEU A 151 7.06 5.25 13.39
CA LEU A 151 6.32 4.19 14.09
C LEU A 151 6.62 2.81 13.49
N MET A 152 6.65 2.69 12.17
CA MET A 152 7.04 1.45 11.49
C MET A 152 8.47 1.05 11.86
N ALA A 153 9.43 1.99 11.80
CA ALA A 153 10.82 1.75 12.12
C ALA A 153 11.04 1.33 13.58
N SER A 154 10.29 1.90 14.52
CA SER A 154 10.37 1.61 15.96
C SER A 154 9.60 0.36 16.41
N SER A 155 9.06 -0.43 15.48
CA SER A 155 8.30 -1.65 15.77
C SER A 155 9.04 -2.90 15.29
N LYS A 156 8.92 -4.02 16.02
CA LYS A 156 9.56 -5.29 15.64
C LYS A 156 8.78 -6.02 14.54
N VAL A 157 7.45 -6.05 14.66
CA VAL A 157 6.54 -6.71 13.72
C VAL A 157 5.39 -5.76 13.38
N ILE A 158 4.96 -5.73 12.12
CA ILE A 158 3.82 -4.94 11.67
C ILE A 158 2.67 -5.86 11.26
N ILE A 159 1.46 -5.52 11.69
CA ILE A 159 0.21 -6.14 11.23
C ILE A 159 -0.55 -5.09 10.44
N ALA A 160 -0.88 -5.37 9.19
CA ALA A 160 -1.59 -4.40 8.35
C ALA A 160 -2.55 -5.06 7.36
N ARG A 161 -3.46 -4.24 6.82
CA ARG A 161 -4.16 -4.58 5.58
C ARG A 161 -3.16 -4.61 4.42
N ALA A 162 -3.41 -5.48 3.43
CA ALA A 162 -2.57 -5.56 2.23
C ALA A 162 -2.93 -4.48 1.18
N GLY A 163 -3.07 -3.23 1.62
CA GLY A 163 -3.20 -2.08 0.74
C GLY A 163 -1.87 -1.79 0.03
N ALA A 164 -1.92 -1.48 -1.27
CA ALA A 164 -0.73 -1.34 -2.08
C ALA A 164 0.29 -0.33 -1.50
N ALA A 165 -0.15 0.90 -1.20
CA ALA A 165 0.73 1.94 -0.65
C ALA A 165 1.30 1.55 0.72
N THR A 166 0.46 1.14 1.68
CA THR A 166 0.93 0.76 3.03
C THR A 166 1.91 -0.40 2.98
N THR A 167 1.65 -1.40 2.13
CA THR A 167 2.57 -2.54 1.98
C THR A 167 3.91 -2.11 1.40
N ALA A 168 3.91 -1.23 0.39
CA ALA A 168 5.13 -0.69 -0.19
C ALA A 168 5.93 0.16 0.82
N GLU A 169 5.26 0.95 1.65
CA GLU A 169 5.88 1.70 2.75
C GLU A 169 6.54 0.77 3.77
N ILE A 170 5.85 -0.31 4.18
CA ILE A 170 6.41 -1.31 5.11
C ILE A 170 7.62 -2.01 4.50
N PHE A 171 7.56 -2.38 3.22
CA PHE A 171 8.68 -3.00 2.51
C PHE A 171 9.87 -2.04 2.38
N TYR A 172 9.61 -0.75 2.15
CA TYR A 172 10.64 0.29 2.12
C TYR A 172 11.36 0.44 3.46
N ILE A 173 10.62 0.47 4.58
CA ILE A 173 11.17 0.47 5.94
C ILE A 173 11.79 -0.90 6.30
N ASN A 174 11.45 -1.93 5.56
CA ASN A 174 11.97 -3.28 5.69
C ASN A 174 11.71 -3.90 7.07
N LYS A 175 10.44 -4.02 7.44
CA LYS A 175 9.98 -4.64 8.71
C LYS A 175 9.15 -5.89 8.47
N PRO A 176 9.24 -6.89 9.38
CA PRO A 176 8.43 -8.10 9.28
C PRO A 176 6.94 -7.77 9.25
N LEU A 177 6.19 -8.39 8.33
CA LEU A 177 4.81 -8.07 8.05
C LEU A 177 3.90 -9.29 8.13
N ILE A 178 2.81 -9.14 8.88
CA ILE A 178 1.64 -10.01 8.82
C ILE A 178 0.52 -9.27 8.08
N CYS A 179 0.14 -9.76 6.90
CA CYS A 179 -0.96 -9.23 6.12
C CYS A 179 -2.28 -9.85 6.53
N ILE A 180 -3.25 -9.02 6.92
CA ILE A 180 -4.64 -9.43 7.15
C ILE A 180 -5.52 -8.72 6.11
N PRO A 181 -5.69 -9.32 4.91
CA PRO A 181 -6.43 -8.68 3.83
C PRO A 181 -7.91 -8.57 4.14
N SER A 182 -8.53 -7.44 3.76
CA SER A 182 -9.98 -7.34 3.75
C SER A 182 -10.57 -8.04 2.53
N MET A 183 -11.50 -8.96 2.75
CA MET A 183 -12.23 -9.65 1.69
C MET A 183 -13.38 -8.80 1.10
N LYS A 184 -13.63 -7.60 1.65
CA LYS A 184 -14.70 -6.69 1.21
C LYS A 184 -14.25 -5.69 0.14
N THR A 185 -13.00 -5.76 -0.32
CA THR A 185 -12.48 -4.85 -1.34
C THR A 185 -12.92 -5.28 -2.75
N LYS A 186 -13.15 -4.31 -3.64
CA LYS A 186 -13.48 -4.59 -5.04
C LYS A 186 -12.43 -5.53 -5.64
N LYS A 187 -12.87 -6.58 -6.35
CA LYS A 187 -12.00 -7.61 -6.96
C LYS A 187 -11.01 -8.26 -6.00
N ASN A 188 -11.25 -8.19 -4.67
CA ASN A 188 -10.37 -8.77 -3.66
C ASN A 188 -8.88 -8.36 -3.79
N HIS A 189 -8.61 -7.12 -4.22
CA HIS A 189 -7.23 -6.65 -4.46
C HIS A 189 -6.30 -6.92 -3.28
N GLN A 190 -6.77 -6.66 -2.03
CA GLN A 190 -5.95 -6.90 -0.85
C GLN A 190 -5.59 -8.38 -0.68
N TYR A 191 -6.52 -9.29 -0.95
CA TYR A 191 -6.23 -10.72 -0.88
C TYR A 191 -5.16 -11.12 -1.91
N TYR A 192 -5.32 -10.68 -3.16
CA TYR A 192 -4.34 -11.01 -4.20
C TYR A 192 -2.97 -10.37 -3.94
N ASN A 193 -2.92 -9.15 -3.41
CA ASN A 193 -1.68 -8.53 -2.98
C ASN A 193 -1.01 -9.38 -1.88
N ALA A 194 -1.74 -9.69 -0.80
CA ALA A 194 -1.22 -10.48 0.31
C ALA A 194 -0.75 -11.88 -0.13
N LYS A 195 -1.52 -12.54 -1.01
CA LYS A 195 -1.17 -13.83 -1.58
C LYS A 195 0.14 -13.75 -2.39
N TYR A 196 0.24 -12.77 -3.30
CA TYR A 196 1.43 -12.54 -4.12
C TYR A 196 2.68 -12.32 -3.27
N PHE A 197 2.57 -11.55 -2.18
CA PHE A 197 3.68 -11.28 -1.27
C PHE A 197 4.04 -12.51 -0.42
N SER A 198 3.04 -13.25 0.06
CA SER A 198 3.25 -14.46 0.84
C SER A 198 3.90 -15.57 0.03
N GLU A 199 3.49 -15.79 -1.22
CA GLU A 199 4.11 -16.76 -2.14
C GLU A 199 5.57 -16.43 -2.46
N ARG A 200 6.01 -15.18 -2.20
CA ARG A 200 7.40 -14.72 -2.32
C ARG A 200 8.12 -14.57 -1.00
N ASN A 201 7.53 -15.07 0.09
CA ASN A 201 8.03 -14.96 1.46
C ASN A 201 8.22 -13.50 1.94
N ALA A 202 7.54 -12.52 1.35
CA ALA A 202 7.66 -11.11 1.73
C ALA A 202 6.69 -10.69 2.85
N CYS A 203 5.72 -11.54 3.20
CA CYS A 203 4.84 -11.39 4.37
C CYS A 203 4.28 -12.73 4.82
N THR A 204 3.74 -12.76 6.03
CA THR A 204 2.85 -13.83 6.49
C THR A 204 1.41 -13.46 6.14
N LEU A 205 0.71 -14.31 5.36
CA LEU A 205 -0.71 -14.14 5.09
C LEU A 205 -1.54 -14.77 6.20
N CYS A 206 -2.41 -13.97 6.82
CA CYS A 206 -3.37 -14.43 7.82
C CYS A 206 -4.77 -13.94 7.41
N LEU A 207 -5.72 -14.84 7.20
CA LEU A 207 -7.09 -14.44 6.83
C LEU A 207 -7.85 -13.91 8.05
N GLU A 208 -8.80 -12.99 7.83
CA GLU A 208 -9.59 -12.38 8.92
C GLU A 208 -10.24 -13.42 9.83
N ASN A 209 -10.81 -14.49 9.25
CA ASN A 209 -11.51 -15.53 10.01
C ASN A 209 -10.56 -16.34 10.91
N ASP A 210 -9.30 -16.44 10.53
CA ASP A 210 -8.29 -17.21 11.24
C ASP A 210 -7.44 -16.34 12.19
N ALA A 211 -7.54 -15.01 12.06
CA ALA A 211 -6.66 -14.07 12.74
C ALA A 211 -6.74 -14.20 14.25
N LYS A 212 -7.93 -14.28 14.84
CA LYS A 212 -8.09 -14.44 16.30
C LYS A 212 -7.41 -15.69 16.85
N LYS A 213 -7.36 -16.76 16.05
CA LYS A 213 -6.79 -18.05 16.46
C LYS A 213 -5.27 -18.09 16.28
N HIS A 214 -4.75 -17.46 15.22
CA HIS A 214 -3.36 -17.67 14.81
C HIS A 214 -2.46 -16.45 14.97
N ILE A 215 -3.00 -15.27 15.26
CA ILE A 215 -2.20 -14.03 15.27
C ILE A 215 -1.04 -14.09 16.26
N LEU A 216 -1.27 -14.58 17.48
CA LEU A 216 -0.22 -14.64 18.50
C LEU A 216 0.92 -15.59 18.08
N SER A 217 0.59 -16.76 17.52
CA SER A 217 1.60 -17.70 17.03
C SER A 217 2.40 -17.15 15.82
N HIS A 218 1.75 -16.39 14.93
CA HIS A 218 2.45 -15.72 13.83
C HIS A 218 3.41 -14.63 14.34
N ILE A 219 2.99 -13.84 15.33
CA ILE A 219 3.85 -12.82 15.96
C ILE A 219 5.04 -13.50 16.63
N GLN A 220 4.79 -14.50 17.48
CA GLN A 220 5.83 -15.24 18.19
C GLN A 220 6.86 -15.82 17.21
N ASN A 221 6.39 -16.48 16.14
CA ASN A 221 7.28 -17.06 15.14
C ASN A 221 8.16 -16.00 14.45
N LEU A 222 7.61 -14.81 14.13
CA LEU A 222 8.40 -13.73 13.59
C LEU A 222 9.36 -13.10 14.59
N LEU A 223 9.06 -13.10 15.88
CA LEU A 223 9.94 -12.55 16.91
C LEU A 223 11.08 -13.51 17.29
N GLU A 224 10.86 -14.83 17.23
CA GLU A 224 11.80 -15.85 17.69
C GLU A 224 12.61 -16.49 16.55
N ASN A 225 12.13 -16.48 15.31
CA ASN A 225 12.78 -17.13 14.17
C ASN A 225 13.54 -16.13 13.30
N ASP A 226 14.85 -15.99 13.54
CA ASP A 226 15.73 -15.09 12.80
C ASP A 226 15.80 -15.42 11.31
N ASN A 227 15.85 -16.70 10.96
CA ASN A 227 15.91 -17.12 9.56
C ASN A 227 14.65 -16.71 8.79
N LEU A 228 13.48 -16.87 9.41
CA LEU A 228 12.21 -16.44 8.82
C LEU A 228 12.21 -14.93 8.57
N ARG A 229 12.65 -14.13 9.57
CA ARG A 229 12.75 -12.68 9.43
C ARG A 229 13.71 -12.28 8.31
N VAL A 230 14.93 -12.80 8.32
CA VAL A 230 15.95 -12.49 7.31
C VAL A 230 15.45 -12.81 5.90
N ASN A 231 14.82 -13.96 5.72
CA ASN A 231 14.25 -14.35 4.42
C ASN A 231 13.14 -13.39 3.99
N MET A 232 12.24 -13.02 4.91
CA MET A 232 11.14 -12.08 4.63
C MET A 232 11.68 -10.71 4.23
N LEU A 233 12.60 -10.15 5.00
CA LEU A 233 13.20 -8.84 4.73
C LEU A 233 13.98 -8.82 3.42
N THR A 234 14.68 -9.92 3.11
CA THR A 234 15.39 -10.08 1.82
C THR A 234 14.41 -10.13 0.64
N ALA A 235 13.28 -10.82 0.80
CA ALA A 235 12.24 -10.88 -0.21
C ALA A 235 11.57 -9.50 -0.44
N GLN A 236 11.31 -8.75 0.62
CA GLN A 236 10.75 -7.39 0.56
C GLN A 236 11.64 -6.45 -0.25
N ARG A 237 12.96 -6.46 -0.01
CA ARG A 237 13.92 -5.61 -0.75
C ARG A 237 13.88 -5.83 -2.26
N LYS A 238 13.57 -7.04 -2.72
CA LYS A 238 13.44 -7.35 -4.14
C LYS A 238 12.15 -6.81 -4.77
N LEU A 239 11.16 -6.46 -3.96
CA LEU A 239 9.86 -5.97 -4.39
C LEU A 239 9.74 -4.43 -4.33
N VAL A 240 10.70 -3.75 -3.70
CA VAL A 240 10.71 -2.29 -3.58
C VAL A 240 11.55 -1.69 -4.71
N GLN A 241 11.04 -0.60 -5.28
CA GLN A 241 11.76 0.26 -6.22
C GLN A 241 11.86 1.66 -5.60
N PRO A 242 12.95 1.98 -4.88
CA PRO A 242 13.07 3.26 -4.15
C PRO A 242 12.96 4.49 -5.06
N GLU A 243 13.43 4.37 -6.31
CA GLU A 243 13.45 5.44 -7.31
C GLU A 243 12.22 5.43 -8.24
N ALA A 244 11.11 4.82 -7.80
CA ALA A 244 9.91 4.68 -8.64
C ALA A 244 9.40 6.02 -9.19
N ALA A 245 9.40 7.08 -8.38
CA ALA A 245 8.94 8.40 -8.81
C ALA A 245 9.84 8.98 -9.92
N ASP A 246 11.15 8.88 -9.78
CA ASP A 246 12.11 9.40 -10.75
C ASP A 246 12.06 8.61 -12.06
N LEU A 247 11.92 7.29 -11.96
CA LEU A 247 11.74 6.44 -13.14
C LEU A 247 10.46 6.82 -13.89
N ILE A 248 9.33 6.97 -13.18
CA ILE A 248 8.05 7.37 -13.80
C ILE A 248 8.19 8.74 -14.50
N LEU A 249 8.76 9.72 -13.82
CA LEU A 249 8.95 11.06 -14.38
C LEU A 249 9.85 11.06 -15.62
N ARG A 250 10.94 10.30 -15.60
CA ARG A 250 11.83 10.14 -16.75
C ARG A 250 11.10 9.53 -17.94
N GLU A 251 10.40 8.42 -17.74
CA GLU A 251 9.63 7.73 -18.77
C GLU A 251 8.52 8.60 -19.38
N ILE A 252 7.88 9.45 -18.56
CA ILE A 252 6.88 10.42 -19.03
C ILE A 252 7.57 11.47 -19.91
N LYS A 253 8.66 12.10 -19.44
CA LYS A 253 9.39 13.14 -20.19
C LYS A 253 9.87 12.63 -21.54
N GLU A 254 10.49 11.45 -21.60
CA GLU A 254 10.93 10.81 -22.84
C GLU A 254 9.77 10.47 -23.80
N SER A 255 8.58 10.29 -23.28
CA SER A 255 7.40 9.96 -24.09
C SER A 255 6.68 11.18 -24.67
N ILE A 256 6.91 12.37 -24.13
CA ILE A 256 6.25 13.63 -24.57
C ILE A 256 7.18 14.57 -25.32
N SER A 257 8.51 14.34 -25.24
CA SER A 257 9.51 14.98 -26.12
C SER A 257 9.45 14.36 -27.51
#